data_410f46149f8c328d7e909d480dbdae95
#
_entry.id   410f46149f8c328d7e909d480dbdae95
#
_cell.length_a   1.000
_cell.length_b   1.000
_cell.length_c   1.000
_cell.angle_alpha   90.00
_cell.angle_beta   90.00
_cell.angle_gamma   90.00
#
_symmetry.space_group_name_H-M   'P 1'
#
loop_
_entity.id
_entity.type
_entity.pdbx_description
1 polymer ?
#
loop_
_entity_poly.entity_id
_entity_poly.type
_entity_poly.pdbx_seq_one_letter_code
_entity_poly.pdbx_strand_id
1 'polypeptide(L)'
;MKKSIELFIINLHNVKNTSLNTELSYRRDLEKVARFMEARGIQEVSQMTGADLAAYVDSLKEQQFKAATISRNIASIKAFVHFLVDEKLLKEDISVHLKSPKIEKHLPSIMTSAEVIRLLEQPSGDSPKEIRDKAMLELLYATGIRVSELISLKVSDINLNMNFMV
;
A
#
# COMPACT_ATOMS: atom_id res chain seq x y z
N MET A 1 2.02 -19.33 12.80
CA MET A 1 1.46 -18.13 12.19
C MET A 1 2.19 -17.68 10.91
N LYS A 2 3.53 -17.54 10.89
CA LYS A 2 4.30 -17.10 9.69
C LYS A 2 4.04 -17.94 8.44
N LYS A 3 4.00 -19.26 8.56
CA LYS A 3 3.71 -20.17 7.43
C LYS A 3 2.33 -19.89 6.80
N SER A 4 1.31 -19.59 7.60
CA SER A 4 -0.02 -19.28 7.09
C SER A 4 -0.06 -17.93 6.37
N ILE A 5 0.74 -16.95 6.82
CA ILE A 5 0.91 -15.66 6.13
C ILE A 5 1.55 -15.88 4.75
N GLU A 6 2.60 -16.69 4.66
CA GLU A 6 3.23 -17.00 3.37
C GLU A 6 2.24 -17.65 2.39
N LEU A 7 1.47 -18.64 2.83
CA LEU A 7 0.44 -19.29 2.01
C LEU A 7 -0.62 -18.27 1.54
N PHE A 8 -1.03 -17.36 2.42
CA PHE A 8 -1.96 -16.29 2.05
C PHE A 8 -1.39 -15.37 0.98
N ILE A 9 -0.13 -14.95 1.10
CA ILE A 9 0.51 -14.09 0.08
C ILE A 9 0.63 -14.81 -1.26
N ILE A 10 0.97 -16.10 -1.26
CA ILE A 10 0.97 -16.93 -2.47
C ILE A 10 -0.44 -17.01 -3.09
N ASN A 11 -1.48 -17.14 -2.27
CA ASN A 11 -2.87 -17.12 -2.74
C ASN A 11 -3.25 -15.78 -3.36
N LEU A 12 -2.87 -14.65 -2.73
CA LEU A 12 -3.09 -13.31 -3.29
C LEU A 12 -2.44 -13.16 -4.68
N HIS A 13 -1.22 -13.66 -4.85
CA HIS A 13 -0.49 -13.61 -6.10
C HIS A 13 -1.18 -14.47 -7.18
N ASN A 14 -1.36 -15.76 -6.90
CA ASN A 14 -1.74 -16.76 -7.90
C ASN A 14 -3.24 -16.77 -8.23
N VAL A 15 -4.09 -16.49 -7.24
CA VAL A 15 -5.55 -16.63 -7.38
C VAL A 15 -6.22 -15.27 -7.55
N LYS A 16 -5.79 -14.26 -6.78
CA LYS A 16 -6.40 -12.92 -6.82
C LYS A 16 -5.68 -11.94 -7.73
N ASN A 17 -4.54 -12.33 -8.29
CA ASN A 17 -3.74 -11.54 -9.24
C ASN A 17 -3.50 -10.11 -8.75
N THR A 18 -3.16 -9.97 -7.46
CA THR A 18 -2.95 -8.67 -6.82
C THR A 18 -1.62 -8.05 -7.22
N SER A 19 -1.51 -6.74 -7.14
CA SER A 19 -0.24 -6.06 -7.40
C SER A 19 0.80 -6.39 -6.33
N LEU A 20 2.08 -6.42 -6.71
CA LEU A 20 3.21 -6.63 -5.78
C LEU A 20 3.17 -5.66 -4.58
N ASN A 21 2.77 -4.41 -4.80
CA ASN A 21 2.65 -3.43 -3.73
C ASN A 21 1.57 -3.79 -2.71
N THR A 22 0.45 -4.38 -3.17
CA THR A 22 -0.61 -4.88 -2.29
C THR A 22 -0.10 -6.06 -1.46
N GLU A 23 0.56 -7.02 -2.09
CA GLU A 23 1.14 -8.19 -1.42
C GLU A 23 2.15 -7.80 -0.35
N LEU A 24 3.09 -6.91 -0.68
CA LEU A 24 4.09 -6.39 0.25
C LEU A 24 3.46 -5.61 1.42
N SER A 25 2.39 -4.85 1.15
CA SER A 25 1.68 -4.10 2.18
C SER A 25 0.95 -5.04 3.13
N TYR A 26 0.25 -6.05 2.61
CA TYR A 26 -0.46 -7.04 3.40
C TYR A 26 0.52 -7.89 4.22
N ARG A 27 1.62 -8.33 3.61
CA ARG A 27 2.69 -9.05 4.33
C ARG A 27 3.18 -8.25 5.54
N ARG A 28 3.56 -6.99 5.34
CA ARG A 28 4.05 -6.12 6.43
C ARG A 28 3.05 -5.92 7.55
N ASP A 29 1.75 -5.78 7.19
CA ASP A 29 0.69 -5.62 8.18
C ASP A 29 0.49 -6.91 8.99
N LEU A 30 0.41 -8.06 8.32
CA LEU A 30 0.21 -9.35 8.97
C LEU A 30 1.42 -9.81 9.79
N GLU A 31 2.64 -9.45 9.42
CA GLU A 31 3.82 -9.67 10.25
C GLU A 31 3.78 -8.88 11.56
N LYS A 32 3.16 -7.68 11.56
CA LYS A 32 2.93 -6.92 12.81
C LYS A 32 1.89 -7.62 13.67
N VAL A 33 0.80 -8.11 13.06
CA VAL A 33 -0.20 -8.93 13.77
C VAL A 33 0.47 -10.16 14.39
N ALA A 34 1.26 -10.89 13.62
CA ALA A 34 1.94 -12.10 14.11
C ALA A 34 2.85 -11.81 15.32
N ARG A 35 3.64 -10.72 15.26
CA ARG A 35 4.49 -10.31 16.40
C ARG A 35 3.67 -9.93 17.64
N PHE A 36 2.55 -9.24 17.45
CA PHE A 36 1.66 -8.89 18.55
C PHE A 36 1.05 -10.14 19.20
N MET A 37 0.61 -11.10 18.39
CA MET A 37 0.08 -12.38 18.88
C MET A 37 1.14 -13.21 19.59
N GLU A 38 2.35 -13.32 19.02
CA GLU A 38 3.49 -14.02 19.62
C GLU A 38 3.84 -13.43 21.01
N ALA A 39 3.82 -12.10 21.16
CA ALA A 39 4.05 -11.43 22.45
C ALA A 39 2.98 -11.74 23.51
N ARG A 40 1.80 -12.19 23.11
CA ARG A 40 0.70 -12.65 23.97
C ARG A 40 0.66 -14.17 24.17
N GLY A 41 1.67 -14.89 23.67
CA GLY A 41 1.76 -16.35 23.77
C GLY A 41 0.93 -17.09 22.72
N ILE A 42 0.33 -16.41 21.74
CA ILE A 42 -0.47 -17.01 20.66
C ILE A 42 0.46 -17.33 19.50
N GLN A 43 0.76 -18.62 19.30
CA GLN A 43 1.70 -19.05 18.26
C GLN A 43 1.03 -19.54 16.99
N GLU A 44 -0.18 -20.07 17.09
CA GLU A 44 -0.92 -20.63 15.96
C GLU A 44 -2.16 -19.81 15.62
N VAL A 45 -2.55 -19.83 14.35
CA VAL A 45 -3.74 -19.09 13.86
C VAL A 45 -5.02 -19.65 14.49
N SER A 46 -5.06 -20.92 14.80
CA SER A 46 -6.19 -21.61 15.44
C SER A 46 -6.48 -21.12 16.88
N GLN A 47 -5.50 -20.51 17.53
CA GLN A 47 -5.61 -19.95 18.88
C GLN A 47 -6.11 -18.50 18.90
N MET A 48 -6.09 -17.82 17.74
CA MET A 48 -6.53 -16.42 17.65
C MET A 48 -8.04 -16.31 17.88
N THR A 49 -8.42 -15.25 18.59
CA THR A 49 -9.81 -14.87 18.80
C THR A 49 -10.12 -13.48 18.25
N GLY A 50 -11.41 -13.17 18.09
CA GLY A 50 -11.83 -11.81 17.71
C GLY A 50 -11.39 -10.74 18.73
N ALA A 51 -11.31 -11.11 20.01
CA ALA A 51 -10.82 -10.23 21.08
C ALA A 51 -9.33 -9.89 20.91
N ASP A 52 -8.51 -10.85 20.49
CA ASP A 52 -7.08 -10.62 20.23
C ASP A 52 -6.87 -9.69 19.04
N LEU A 53 -7.67 -9.86 17.99
CA LEU A 53 -7.63 -8.96 16.83
C LEU A 53 -8.09 -7.54 17.20
N ALA A 54 -9.12 -7.41 18.03
CA ALA A 54 -9.56 -6.12 18.55
C ALA A 54 -8.47 -5.45 19.40
N ALA A 55 -7.83 -6.18 20.31
CA ALA A 55 -6.73 -5.69 21.12
C ALA A 55 -5.55 -5.21 20.26
N TYR A 56 -5.23 -5.91 19.16
CA TYR A 56 -4.23 -5.44 18.20
C TYR A 56 -4.63 -4.10 17.57
N VAL A 57 -5.87 -3.98 17.10
CA VAL A 57 -6.36 -2.72 16.50
C VAL A 57 -6.32 -1.58 17.52
N ASP A 58 -6.66 -1.84 18.78
CA ASP A 58 -6.58 -0.83 19.84
C ASP A 58 -5.14 -0.42 20.13
N SER A 59 -4.19 -1.36 20.11
CA SER A 59 -2.77 -1.04 20.23
C SER A 59 -2.26 -0.10 19.11
N LEU A 60 -2.81 -0.20 17.88
CA LEU A 60 -2.48 0.73 16.81
C LEU A 60 -3.01 2.14 17.08
N LYS A 61 -4.18 2.27 17.72
CA LYS A 61 -4.75 3.57 18.12
C LYS A 61 -3.92 4.20 19.24
N GLU A 62 -3.53 3.42 20.26
CA GLU A 62 -2.66 3.85 21.35
C GLU A 62 -1.30 4.36 20.85
N GLN A 63 -0.75 3.71 19.81
CA GLN A 63 0.46 4.14 19.12
C GLN A 63 0.23 5.31 18.15
N GLN A 64 -0.97 5.90 18.14
CA GLN A 64 -1.34 7.07 17.33
C GLN A 64 -1.16 6.89 15.81
N PHE A 65 -1.34 5.67 15.30
CA PHE A 65 -1.36 5.47 13.85
C PHE A 65 -2.51 6.21 13.19
N LYS A 66 -2.28 6.76 11.99
CA LYS A 66 -3.31 7.44 11.19
C LYS A 66 -4.48 6.50 10.87
N ALA A 67 -5.71 7.03 10.83
CA ALA A 67 -6.92 6.28 10.52
C ALA A 67 -6.81 5.45 9.23
N ALA A 68 -6.18 6.00 8.19
CA ALA A 68 -5.92 5.29 6.94
C ALA A 68 -5.02 4.04 7.13
N THR A 69 -3.99 4.13 7.98
CA THR A 69 -3.11 3.00 8.30
C THR A 69 -3.86 1.92 9.07
N ILE A 70 -4.67 2.30 10.06
CA ILE A 70 -5.51 1.37 10.83
C ILE A 70 -6.53 0.68 9.91
N SER A 71 -7.21 1.43 9.04
CA SER A 71 -8.16 0.87 8.06
C SER A 71 -7.52 -0.14 7.14
N ARG A 72 -6.29 0.14 6.64
CA ARG A 72 -5.55 -0.80 5.78
C ARG A 72 -5.16 -2.07 6.56
N ASN A 73 -4.71 -1.93 7.81
CA ASN A 73 -4.42 -3.09 8.67
C ASN A 73 -5.67 -3.95 8.89
N ILE A 74 -6.83 -3.34 9.14
CA ILE A 74 -8.10 -4.08 9.28
C ILE A 74 -8.46 -4.80 7.97
N ALA A 75 -8.25 -4.16 6.81
CA ALA A 75 -8.53 -4.78 5.53
C ALA A 75 -7.64 -6.01 5.29
N SER A 76 -6.31 -5.92 5.58
CA SER A 76 -5.41 -7.05 5.46
C SER A 76 -5.73 -8.18 6.43
N ILE A 77 -6.12 -7.86 7.68
CA ILE A 77 -6.58 -8.85 8.67
C ILE A 77 -7.83 -9.57 8.18
N LYS A 78 -8.85 -8.84 7.73
CA LYS A 78 -10.09 -9.45 7.22
C LYS A 78 -9.83 -10.37 6.03
N ALA A 79 -9.02 -9.92 5.06
CA ALA A 79 -8.65 -10.75 3.92
C ALA A 79 -7.91 -12.03 4.34
N PHE A 80 -7.02 -11.92 5.33
CA PHE A 80 -6.29 -13.07 5.88
C PHE A 80 -7.22 -14.04 6.64
N VAL A 81 -8.11 -13.52 7.48
CA VAL A 81 -9.06 -14.36 8.22
C VAL A 81 -10.01 -15.09 7.27
N HIS A 82 -10.54 -14.42 6.23
CA HIS A 82 -11.34 -15.09 5.21
C HIS A 82 -10.57 -16.22 4.53
N PHE A 83 -9.30 -15.99 4.15
CA PHE A 83 -8.44 -17.05 3.60
C PHE A 83 -8.28 -18.22 4.58
N LEU A 84 -8.09 -17.95 5.89
CA LEU A 84 -7.96 -19.00 6.89
C LEU A 84 -9.24 -19.82 7.06
N VAL A 85 -10.41 -19.21 6.90
CA VAL A 85 -11.70 -19.90 6.92
C VAL A 85 -11.89 -20.74 5.67
N ASP A 86 -11.56 -20.21 4.49
CA ASP A 86 -11.62 -20.92 3.21
C ASP A 86 -10.72 -22.17 3.22
N GLU A 87 -9.52 -22.05 3.78
CA GLU A 87 -8.56 -23.16 3.96
C GLU A 87 -8.89 -24.06 5.16
N LYS A 88 -10.01 -23.84 5.86
CA LYS A 88 -10.45 -24.60 7.05
C LYS A 88 -9.46 -24.59 8.22
N LEU A 89 -8.58 -23.58 8.26
CA LEU A 89 -7.66 -23.33 9.38
C LEU A 89 -8.32 -22.61 10.55
N LEU A 90 -9.43 -21.93 10.27
CA LEU A 90 -10.37 -21.36 11.24
C LEU A 90 -11.77 -21.90 10.96
N LYS A 91 -12.57 -22.05 12.02
CA LYS A 91 -13.96 -22.53 11.93
C LYS A 91 -14.95 -21.45 11.53
N GLU A 92 -14.64 -20.20 11.86
CA GLU A 92 -15.50 -19.04 11.65
C GLU A 92 -14.70 -17.76 11.44
N ASP A 93 -15.34 -16.73 10.89
CA ASP A 93 -14.72 -15.43 10.70
C ASP A 93 -14.65 -14.62 12.00
N ILE A 94 -13.50 -14.67 12.65
CA ILE A 94 -13.20 -13.93 13.88
C ILE A 94 -13.00 -12.42 13.67
N SER A 95 -13.03 -11.93 12.43
CA SER A 95 -12.80 -10.50 12.09
C SER A 95 -14.08 -9.69 11.88
N VAL A 96 -15.26 -10.31 12.00
CA VAL A 96 -16.58 -9.70 11.73
C VAL A 96 -16.79 -8.39 12.49
N HIS A 97 -16.39 -8.34 13.75
CA HIS A 97 -16.61 -7.18 14.62
C HIS A 97 -15.57 -6.06 14.46
N LEU A 98 -14.51 -6.26 13.66
CA LEU A 98 -13.53 -5.22 13.39
C LEU A 98 -14.15 -4.10 12.53
N LYS A 99 -14.21 -2.89 13.07
CA LYS A 99 -14.73 -1.70 12.38
C LYS A 99 -13.57 -0.77 12.00
N SER A 100 -13.50 -0.41 10.73
CA SER A 100 -12.54 0.60 10.26
C SER A 100 -12.93 1.98 10.81
N PRO A 101 -11.97 2.78 11.27
CA PRO A 101 -12.23 4.16 11.64
C PRO A 101 -12.69 4.97 10.43
N LYS A 102 -13.48 6.01 10.66
CA LYS A 102 -13.82 6.98 9.61
C LYS A 102 -12.55 7.72 9.18
N ILE A 103 -12.28 7.69 7.88
CA ILE A 103 -11.18 8.46 7.28
C ILE A 103 -11.79 9.79 6.83
N GLU A 104 -11.33 10.88 7.41
CA GLU A 104 -11.65 12.21 6.89
C GLU A 104 -11.01 12.37 5.52
N LYS A 105 -11.86 12.64 4.53
CA LYS A 105 -11.40 12.92 3.17
C LYS A 105 -10.95 14.38 3.12
N HIS A 106 -9.64 14.59 3.21
CA HIS A 106 -9.08 15.89 2.87
C HIS A 106 -8.94 15.98 1.35
N LEU A 107 -9.43 17.09 0.77
CA LEU A 107 -9.16 17.38 -0.63
C LEU A 107 -7.64 17.58 -0.77
N PRO A 108 -7.04 17.05 -1.84
CA PRO A 108 -5.64 17.33 -2.13
C PRO A 108 -5.41 18.83 -2.22
N SER A 109 -4.30 19.31 -1.66
CA SER A 109 -3.85 20.68 -1.92
C SER A 109 -3.46 20.79 -3.40
N ILE A 110 -4.04 21.79 -4.06
CA ILE A 110 -3.77 22.03 -5.49
C ILE A 110 -2.74 23.15 -5.56
N MET A 111 -1.67 22.93 -6.32
CA MET A 111 -0.68 23.97 -6.61
C MET A 111 -1.30 25.01 -7.55
N THR A 112 -1.01 26.27 -7.31
CA THR A 112 -1.33 27.36 -8.24
C THR A 112 -0.43 27.29 -9.48
N SER A 113 -0.86 27.88 -10.59
CA SER A 113 -0.05 27.92 -11.81
C SER A 113 1.34 28.56 -11.55
N ALA A 114 1.40 29.59 -10.71
CA ALA A 114 2.67 30.23 -10.35
C ALA A 114 3.60 29.30 -9.57
N GLU A 115 3.08 28.48 -8.65
CA GLU A 115 3.86 27.47 -7.93
C GLU A 115 4.36 26.36 -8.86
N VAL A 116 3.53 25.92 -9.80
CA VAL A 116 3.94 24.93 -10.82
C VAL A 116 5.08 25.48 -11.68
N ILE A 117 4.95 26.69 -12.22
CA ILE A 117 6.00 27.32 -13.02
C ILE A 117 7.30 27.41 -12.22
N ARG A 118 7.24 27.89 -10.98
CA ARG A 118 8.42 27.96 -10.11
C ARG A 118 9.06 26.59 -9.85
N LEU A 119 8.24 25.53 -9.74
CA LEU A 119 8.75 24.16 -9.57
C LEU A 119 9.48 23.67 -10.83
N LEU A 120 8.89 23.90 -12.01
CA LEU A 120 9.46 23.49 -13.30
C LEU A 120 10.76 24.24 -13.63
N GLU A 121 10.92 25.47 -13.13
CA GLU A 121 12.10 26.31 -13.34
C GLU A 121 13.26 26.00 -12.36
N GLN A 122 13.04 25.17 -11.32
CA GLN A 122 14.09 24.86 -10.34
C GLN A 122 15.34 24.19 -10.97
N PRO A 123 15.21 23.18 -11.85
CA PRO A 123 16.37 22.66 -12.55
C PRO A 123 16.75 23.63 -13.69
N SER A 124 17.76 24.47 -13.49
CA SER A 124 18.13 25.55 -14.39
C SER A 124 19.54 25.43 -14.97
N GLY A 125 20.32 24.42 -14.58
CA GLY A 125 21.68 24.21 -15.05
C GLY A 125 21.78 23.24 -16.23
N ASP A 126 23.00 23.15 -16.79
CA ASP A 126 23.31 22.32 -17.95
C ASP A 126 23.95 20.96 -17.59
N SER A 127 23.99 20.62 -16.31
CA SER A 127 24.48 19.30 -15.90
C SER A 127 23.52 18.20 -16.36
N PRO A 128 24.02 16.99 -16.68
CA PRO A 128 23.16 15.87 -17.09
C PRO A 128 22.05 15.55 -16.09
N LYS A 129 22.31 15.80 -14.80
CA LYS A 129 21.32 15.63 -13.73
C LYS A 129 20.20 16.65 -13.86
N GLU A 130 20.52 17.92 -14.00
CA GLU A 130 19.54 19.00 -14.09
C GLU A 130 18.69 18.90 -15.34
N ILE A 131 19.30 18.56 -16.49
CA ILE A 131 18.58 18.31 -17.74
C ILE A 131 17.59 17.14 -17.56
N ARG A 132 18.03 16.05 -16.95
CA ARG A 132 17.15 14.91 -16.65
C ARG A 132 16.01 15.32 -15.72
N ASP A 133 16.31 15.98 -14.60
CA ASP A 133 15.34 16.36 -13.58
C ASP A 133 14.28 17.32 -14.17
N LYS A 134 14.70 18.26 -15.03
CA LYS A 134 13.80 19.14 -15.77
C LYS A 134 12.88 18.35 -16.71
N ALA A 135 13.43 17.47 -17.52
CA ALA A 135 12.66 16.64 -18.44
C ALA A 135 11.62 15.78 -17.68
N MET A 136 11.99 15.21 -16.52
CA MET A 136 11.07 14.44 -15.68
C MET A 136 9.91 15.30 -15.14
N LEU A 137 10.19 16.50 -14.64
CA LEU A 137 9.16 17.42 -14.14
C LEU A 137 8.21 17.89 -15.23
N GLU A 138 8.76 18.29 -16.39
CA GLU A 138 7.99 18.69 -17.56
C GLU A 138 7.06 17.57 -18.04
N LEU A 139 7.59 16.34 -18.11
CA LEU A 139 6.81 15.20 -18.55
C LEU A 139 5.70 14.84 -17.57
N LEU A 140 5.97 14.87 -16.26
CA LEU A 140 4.95 14.66 -15.22
C LEU A 140 3.83 15.70 -15.34
N TYR A 141 4.19 16.96 -15.54
CA TYR A 141 3.22 18.03 -15.63
C TYR A 141 2.37 17.96 -16.92
N ALA A 142 3.02 17.69 -18.05
CA ALA A 142 2.36 17.62 -19.36
C ALA A 142 1.39 16.43 -19.48
N THR A 143 1.72 15.30 -18.87
CA THR A 143 1.02 14.02 -19.08
C THR A 143 0.20 13.55 -17.88
N GLY A 144 0.56 13.96 -16.68
CA GLY A 144 -0.06 13.47 -15.44
C GLY A 144 0.24 12.00 -15.14
N ILE A 145 1.26 11.39 -15.76
CA ILE A 145 1.66 10.01 -15.48
C ILE A 145 2.16 9.87 -14.05
N ARG A 146 2.07 8.65 -13.50
CA ARG A 146 2.58 8.36 -12.15
C ARG A 146 4.10 8.28 -12.17
N VAL A 147 4.73 8.62 -11.03
CA VAL A 147 6.20 8.52 -10.90
C VAL A 147 6.72 7.12 -11.25
N SER A 148 6.00 6.06 -10.89
CA SER A 148 6.35 4.68 -11.25
C SER A 148 6.31 4.42 -12.77
N GLU A 149 5.39 5.03 -13.47
CA GLU A 149 5.27 4.97 -14.93
C GLU A 149 6.43 5.74 -15.57
N LEU A 150 6.69 6.97 -15.08
CA LEU A 150 7.82 7.78 -15.53
C LEU A 150 9.16 7.05 -15.45
N ILE A 151 9.49 6.44 -14.31
CA ILE A 151 10.79 5.75 -14.13
C ILE A 151 10.89 4.43 -14.89
N SER A 152 9.78 3.88 -15.39
CA SER A 152 9.75 2.67 -16.20
C SER A 152 9.79 2.95 -17.71
N LEU A 153 9.67 4.22 -18.13
CA LEU A 153 9.71 4.62 -19.54
C LEU A 153 11.02 4.22 -20.21
N LYS A 154 10.87 3.73 -21.41
CA LYS A 154 11.99 3.43 -22.33
C LYS A 154 12.00 4.43 -23.49
N VAL A 155 13.13 4.60 -24.12
CA VAL A 155 13.25 5.44 -25.32
C VAL A 155 12.31 4.98 -26.43
N SER A 156 12.03 3.68 -26.52
CA SER A 156 11.07 3.10 -27.48
C SER A 156 9.61 3.51 -27.25
N ASP A 157 9.27 3.96 -26.05
CA ASP A 157 7.91 4.33 -25.69
C ASP A 157 7.57 5.77 -26.09
N ILE A 158 8.57 6.51 -26.59
CA ILE A 158 8.44 7.92 -27.01
C ILE A 158 8.65 8.03 -28.52
N ASN A 159 7.68 8.61 -29.21
CA ASN A 159 7.79 8.96 -30.62
C ASN A 159 7.88 10.47 -30.79
N LEU A 160 9.11 10.97 -30.97
CA LEU A 160 9.37 12.41 -31.11
C LEU A 160 8.83 12.99 -32.41
N ASN A 161 8.68 12.18 -33.47
CA ASN A 161 8.17 12.66 -34.76
C ASN A 161 6.66 12.89 -34.73
N MET A 162 5.95 12.11 -33.94
CA MET A 162 4.49 12.17 -33.84
C MET A 162 4.03 12.83 -32.52
N ASN A 163 4.95 13.25 -31.68
CA ASN A 163 4.70 13.88 -30.36
C ASN A 163 3.74 13.08 -29.47
N PHE A 164 3.90 11.75 -29.44
CA PHE A 164 3.13 10.92 -28.51
C PHE A 164 4.02 9.93 -27.75
N MET A 165 3.46 9.43 -26.66
CA MET A 165 4.05 8.44 -25.79
C MET A 165 3.03 7.31 -25.55
N VAL A 166 3.50 6.05 -25.51
CA VAL A 166 2.66 4.86 -25.30
C VAL A 166 2.82 4.33 -23.88
#